data_d95fe3ad9fed2500d6907f2337db84c1
#
_entry.id   d95fe3ad9fed2500d6907f2337db84c1
#
_cell.length_a   1.000
_cell.length_b   1.000
_cell.length_c   1.000
_cell.angle_alpha   90.00
_cell.angle_beta   90.00
_cell.angle_gamma   90.00
#
_symmetry.space_group_name_H-M   'P 1'
#
loop_
_entity.id
_entity.type
_entity.pdbx_description
1 polymer ?
#
loop_
_entity_poly.entity_id
_entity_poly.type
_entity_poly.pdbx_seq_one_letter_code
_entity_poly.pdbx_strand_id
1 'polypeptide(L)'
;WASWCLPCIAEAPHLENLKRQGADIVGVAIRDRPEDVARFLAQHGNPYSRIGRDDLSEVQLAIGSSGVPETFVIDGQGVIRYQHIGDVRASDVPVLLAELEKAR
;
A
#
# COMPACT_ATOMS: atom_id res chain seq x y z
N TRP A 1 -2.48 -4.86 -0.96
CA TRP A 1 -3.48 -5.00 0.10
C TRP A 1 -4.68 -5.77 -0.40
N ALA A 2 -5.59 -6.11 0.49
CA ALA A 2 -6.84 -6.74 0.10
C ALA A 2 -7.94 -6.41 1.12
N SER A 3 -9.19 -6.43 0.67
CA SER A 3 -10.34 -6.20 1.54
C SER A 3 -10.53 -7.33 2.56
N TRP A 4 -10.05 -8.53 2.23
CA TRP A 4 -10.15 -9.72 3.09
C TRP A 4 -8.98 -9.83 4.09
N CYS A 5 -8.09 -8.85 4.13
CA CYS A 5 -6.85 -8.89 4.91
C CYS A 5 -7.02 -8.08 6.20
N LEU A 6 -7.01 -8.75 7.36
CA LEU A 6 -7.17 -8.09 8.67
C LEU A 6 -6.06 -7.07 8.98
N PRO A 7 -4.76 -7.39 8.78
CA PRO A 7 -3.71 -6.38 8.99
C PRO A 7 -3.84 -5.14 8.10
N CYS A 8 -4.49 -5.27 6.94
CA CYS A 8 -4.74 -4.14 6.05
C CYS A 8 -5.71 -3.14 6.69
N ILE A 9 -6.63 -3.60 7.53
CA ILE A 9 -7.52 -2.71 8.30
C ILE A 9 -6.69 -1.92 9.32
N ALA A 10 -5.78 -2.59 10.00
CA ALA A 10 -4.94 -1.96 11.03
C ALA A 10 -4.03 -0.87 10.45
N GLU A 11 -3.54 -1.03 9.22
CA GLU A 11 -2.66 -0.05 8.60
C GLU A 11 -3.40 1.15 7.99
N ALA A 12 -4.70 1.04 7.73
CA ALA A 12 -5.46 2.05 7.01
C ALA A 12 -5.28 3.48 7.55
N PRO A 13 -5.37 3.75 8.88
CA PRO A 13 -5.18 5.10 9.38
C PRO A 13 -3.73 5.62 9.19
N HIS A 14 -2.76 4.74 9.13
CA HIS A 14 -1.35 5.12 8.94
C HIS A 14 -1.07 5.44 7.48
N LEU A 15 -1.70 4.76 6.54
CA LEU A 15 -1.65 5.12 5.12
C LEU A 15 -2.32 6.49 4.89
N GLU A 16 -3.42 6.76 5.56
CA GLU A 16 -4.06 8.09 5.52
C GLU A 16 -3.12 9.17 6.05
N ASN A 17 -2.38 8.89 7.10
CA ASN A 17 -1.39 9.82 7.64
C ASN A 17 -0.26 10.07 6.62
N LEU A 18 0.24 9.03 5.97
CA LEU A 18 1.25 9.18 4.91
C LEU A 18 0.74 10.08 3.78
N LYS A 19 -0.51 9.88 3.35
CA LYS A 19 -1.15 10.70 2.33
C LYS A 19 -1.22 12.17 2.78
N ARG A 20 -1.66 12.43 4.01
CA ARG A 20 -1.73 13.80 4.54
C ARG A 20 -0.38 14.48 4.55
N GLN A 21 0.70 13.72 4.71
CA GLN A 21 2.05 14.26 4.72
C GLN A 21 2.70 14.32 3.32
N GLY A 22 1.91 14.12 2.27
CA GLY A 22 2.32 14.35 0.89
C GLY A 22 2.75 13.12 0.11
N ALA A 23 2.61 11.92 0.67
CA ALA A 23 2.91 10.70 -0.06
C ALA A 23 1.87 10.44 -1.15
N ASP A 24 2.32 10.08 -2.34
CA ASP A 24 1.47 9.61 -3.42
C ASP A 24 1.42 8.09 -3.36
N ILE A 25 0.27 7.54 -2.97
CA ILE A 25 0.12 6.12 -2.73
C ILE A 25 -0.74 5.50 -3.83
N VAL A 26 -0.17 4.52 -4.53
CA VAL A 26 -0.91 3.69 -5.47
C VAL A 26 -1.22 2.37 -4.79
N GLY A 27 -2.49 1.99 -4.78
CA GLY A 27 -2.92 0.73 -4.18
C GLY A 27 -3.06 -0.36 -5.24
N VAL A 28 -2.63 -1.58 -4.88
CA VAL A 28 -2.84 -2.75 -5.74
C VAL A 28 -3.62 -3.78 -4.93
N ALA A 29 -4.87 -4.00 -5.33
CA ALA A 29 -5.76 -4.96 -4.68
C ALA A 29 -5.47 -6.37 -5.18
N ILE A 30 -5.14 -7.26 -4.25
CA ILE A 30 -4.71 -8.63 -4.55
C ILE A 30 -5.89 -9.57 -4.43
N ARG A 31 -6.23 -10.25 -5.54
CA ARG A 31 -7.28 -11.28 -5.59
C ARG A 31 -8.54 -10.84 -4.86
N ASP A 32 -9.11 -9.74 -5.31
CA ASP A 32 -10.22 -9.08 -4.63
C ASP A 32 -11.34 -8.73 -5.62
N ARG A 33 -12.52 -8.47 -5.09
CA ARG A 33 -13.66 -8.09 -5.91
C ARG A 33 -13.91 -6.58 -5.80
N PRO A 34 -14.27 -5.91 -6.91
CA PRO A 34 -14.46 -4.46 -6.89
C PRO A 34 -15.46 -3.98 -5.84
N GLU A 35 -16.55 -4.72 -5.62
CA GLU A 35 -17.57 -4.36 -4.63
C GLU A 35 -17.05 -4.48 -3.20
N ASP A 36 -16.17 -5.45 -2.92
CA ASP A 36 -15.55 -5.60 -1.60
C ASP A 36 -14.50 -4.53 -1.36
N VAL A 37 -13.72 -4.19 -2.38
CA VAL A 37 -12.77 -3.08 -2.34
C VAL A 37 -13.49 -1.77 -2.04
N ALA A 38 -14.59 -1.49 -2.74
CA ALA A 38 -15.37 -0.28 -2.52
C ALA A 38 -15.90 -0.19 -1.09
N ARG A 39 -16.38 -1.31 -0.56
CA ARG A 39 -16.89 -1.38 0.82
C ARG A 39 -15.78 -1.13 1.84
N PHE A 40 -14.61 -1.73 1.62
CA PHE A 40 -13.43 -1.52 2.46
C PHE A 40 -13.05 -0.03 2.51
N LEU A 41 -12.95 0.62 1.34
CA LEU A 41 -12.58 2.02 1.25
C LEU A 41 -13.61 2.94 1.90
N ALA A 42 -14.91 2.60 1.79
CA ALA A 42 -15.97 3.35 2.45
C ALA A 42 -15.88 3.27 3.98
N GLN A 43 -15.46 2.12 4.52
CA GLN A 43 -15.36 1.89 5.96
C GLN A 43 -14.05 2.43 6.57
N HIS A 44 -12.94 2.30 5.84
CA HIS A 44 -11.60 2.53 6.40
C HIS A 44 -10.85 3.70 5.78
N GLY A 45 -11.44 4.37 4.80
CA GLY A 45 -10.83 5.48 4.09
C GLY A 45 -10.07 5.04 2.84
N ASN A 46 -9.81 6.01 1.96
CA ASN A 46 -9.12 5.78 0.70
C ASN A 46 -7.87 6.65 0.60
N PRO A 47 -6.70 6.13 0.98
CA PRO A 47 -5.44 6.89 0.89
C PRO A 47 -4.83 6.87 -0.52
N TYR A 48 -5.42 6.12 -1.45
CA TYR A 48 -4.81 5.85 -2.75
C TYR A 48 -5.20 6.89 -3.78
N SER A 49 -4.21 7.38 -4.55
CA SER A 49 -4.46 8.24 -5.70
C SER A 49 -4.98 7.43 -6.89
N ARG A 50 -4.53 6.18 -7.00
CA ARG A 50 -4.98 5.22 -8.00
C ARG A 50 -5.00 3.84 -7.41
N ILE A 51 -5.88 2.99 -7.95
CA ILE A 51 -6.00 1.60 -7.50
C ILE A 51 -5.95 0.68 -8.72
N GLY A 52 -5.03 -0.27 -8.69
CA GLY A 52 -4.95 -1.35 -9.65
C GLY A 52 -5.49 -2.65 -9.06
N ARG A 53 -5.70 -3.65 -9.93
CA ARG A 53 -6.12 -4.99 -9.55
C ARG A 53 -5.06 -6.00 -9.96
N ASP A 54 -4.82 -6.96 -9.09
CA ASP A 54 -3.89 -8.06 -9.35
C ASP A 54 -4.59 -9.39 -9.04
N ASP A 55 -5.50 -9.78 -9.93
CA ASP A 55 -6.40 -10.92 -9.70
C ASP A 55 -5.66 -12.27 -9.68
N LEU A 56 -4.51 -12.37 -10.35
CA LEU A 56 -3.72 -13.59 -10.44
C LEU A 56 -2.39 -13.49 -9.71
N SER A 57 -2.19 -12.45 -8.91
CA SER A 57 -0.93 -12.20 -8.18
C SER A 57 0.30 -12.07 -9.08
N GLU A 58 0.12 -11.66 -10.33
CA GLU A 58 1.21 -11.50 -11.29
C GLU A 58 2.13 -10.33 -10.93
N VAL A 59 1.54 -9.18 -10.57
CA VAL A 59 2.30 -8.02 -10.13
C VAL A 59 3.00 -8.33 -8.81
N GLN A 60 2.27 -8.97 -7.89
CA GLN A 60 2.80 -9.38 -6.59
C GLN A 60 4.05 -10.23 -6.76
N LEU A 61 3.99 -11.21 -7.65
CA LEU A 61 5.12 -12.08 -7.94
C LEU A 61 6.27 -11.32 -8.58
N ALA A 62 5.97 -10.45 -9.54
CA ALA A 62 6.96 -9.69 -10.29
C ALA A 62 7.79 -8.74 -9.41
N ILE A 63 7.17 -8.14 -8.40
CA ILE A 63 7.88 -7.20 -7.50
C ILE A 63 8.49 -7.88 -6.28
N GLY A 64 8.35 -9.21 -6.17
CA GLY A 64 8.92 -9.96 -5.05
C GLY A 64 8.13 -9.86 -3.76
N SER A 65 6.82 -9.62 -3.84
CA SER A 65 5.95 -9.63 -2.68
C SER A 65 5.55 -11.05 -2.32
N SER A 66 5.61 -11.38 -1.04
CA SER A 66 5.29 -12.72 -0.53
C SER A 66 3.91 -12.80 0.12
N GLY A 67 3.22 -11.68 0.30
CA GLY A 67 1.91 -11.66 0.95
C GLY A 67 1.31 -10.28 1.02
N VAL A 68 0.29 -10.12 1.86
CA VAL A 68 -0.38 -8.84 2.07
C VAL A 68 -0.47 -8.56 3.59
N PRO A 69 -0.36 -7.29 3.99
CA PRO A 69 0.01 -6.15 3.16
C PRO A 69 1.53 -6.02 3.00
N GLU A 70 1.94 -5.39 1.94
CA GLU A 70 3.33 -4.96 1.75
C GLU A 70 3.34 -3.58 1.11
N THR A 71 4.36 -2.79 1.42
CA THR A 71 4.49 -1.42 0.93
C THR A 71 5.88 -1.24 0.33
N PHE A 72 5.93 -0.66 -0.86
CA PHE A 72 7.17 -0.44 -1.60
C PHE A 72 7.35 1.05 -1.85
N VAL A 73 8.55 1.55 -1.64
CA VAL A 73 8.93 2.90 -2.06
C VAL A 73 9.64 2.78 -3.41
N ILE A 74 9.12 3.47 -4.41
CA ILE A 74 9.59 3.39 -5.78
C ILE A 74 10.00 4.79 -6.23
N ASP A 75 11.19 4.92 -6.83
CA ASP A 75 11.68 6.21 -7.31
C ASP A 75 11.07 6.60 -8.67
N GLY A 76 11.43 7.79 -9.15
CA GLY A 76 10.89 8.32 -10.41
C GLY A 76 11.31 7.55 -11.65
N GLN A 77 12.27 6.62 -11.54
CA GLN A 77 12.71 5.75 -12.63
C GLN A 77 12.13 4.35 -12.54
N GLY A 78 11.23 4.11 -11.57
CA GLY A 78 10.59 2.81 -11.39
C GLY A 78 11.42 1.81 -10.61
N VAL A 79 12.46 2.25 -9.92
CA VAL A 79 13.32 1.35 -9.12
C VAL A 79 12.78 1.27 -7.70
N ILE A 80 12.64 0.04 -7.19
CA ILE A 80 12.24 -0.21 -5.81
C ILE A 80 13.41 0.16 -4.90
N ARG A 81 13.17 1.09 -3.96
CA ARG A 81 14.19 1.57 -3.04
C ARG A 81 14.02 1.05 -1.63
N TYR A 82 12.82 0.67 -1.25
CA TYR A 82 12.53 0.18 0.09
C TYR A 82 11.31 -0.73 0.07
N GLN A 83 11.33 -1.78 0.87
CA GLN A 83 10.22 -2.72 1.02
C GLN A 83 9.87 -2.87 2.50
N HIS A 84 8.62 -2.62 2.84
CA HIS A 84 8.08 -2.86 4.17
C HIS A 84 7.15 -4.05 4.11
N ILE A 85 7.48 -5.11 4.84
CA ILE A 85 6.68 -6.33 4.92
C ILE A 85 5.78 -6.25 6.14
N GLY A 86 4.49 -6.53 5.95
CA GLY A 86 3.49 -6.45 7.00
C GLY A 86 2.79 -5.10 7.05
N ASP A 87 1.91 -4.94 8.03
CA ASP A 87 1.13 -3.70 8.17
C ASP A 87 2.02 -2.52 8.57
N VAL A 88 1.68 -1.36 8.01
CA VAL A 88 2.32 -0.09 8.39
C VAL A 88 1.76 0.36 9.73
N ARG A 89 2.63 0.55 10.71
CA ARG A 89 2.29 1.00 12.06
C ARG A 89 2.70 2.45 12.25
N ALA A 90 2.28 3.04 13.36
CA ALA A 90 2.62 4.43 13.66
C ALA A 90 4.13 4.68 13.62
N SER A 91 4.94 3.74 14.13
CA SER A 91 6.40 3.85 14.14
C SER A 91 7.03 3.73 12.76
N ASP A 92 6.32 3.16 11.78
CA ASP A 92 6.81 2.99 10.41
C ASP A 92 6.60 4.24 9.56
N VAL A 93 5.67 5.11 9.95
CA VAL A 93 5.35 6.31 9.15
C VAL A 93 6.57 7.21 8.95
N PRO A 94 7.34 7.59 10.00
CA PRO A 94 8.55 8.40 9.80
C PRO A 94 9.60 7.70 8.93
N VAL A 95 9.73 6.38 9.06
CA VAL A 95 10.68 5.59 8.27
C VAL A 95 10.33 5.65 6.79
N LEU A 96 9.04 5.41 6.47
CA LEU A 96 8.57 5.44 5.09
C LEU A 96 8.69 6.84 4.48
N LEU A 97 8.39 7.88 5.25
CA LEU A 97 8.58 9.26 4.78
C LEU A 97 10.04 9.56 4.48
N ALA A 98 10.97 9.10 5.32
CA ALA A 98 12.38 9.27 5.11
C ALA A 98 12.87 8.53 3.86
N GLU A 99 12.41 7.30 3.66
CA GLU A 99 12.77 6.51 2.48
C GLU A 99 12.20 7.14 1.20
N LEU A 100 10.97 7.67 1.28
CA LEU A 100 10.35 8.37 0.15
C LEU A 100 11.14 9.63 -0.21
N GLU A 101 11.59 10.39 0.76
CA GLU A 101 12.40 11.58 0.54
C GLU A 101 13.73 11.24 -0.15
N LYS A 102 14.38 10.15 0.26
CA LYS A 102 15.60 9.66 -0.38
C LYS A 102 15.38 9.23 -1.84
N ALA A 103 14.19 8.78 -2.16
CA ALA A 103 13.83 8.28 -3.48
C ALA A 103 13.47 9.38 -4.48
N ARG A 104 13.33 10.60 -4.03
CA ARG A 104 12.99 11.76 -4.87
C ARG A 104 14.18 12.29 -5.66
#